data_df9e25bbe0d1dee820bad23754a2b39a
#
_entry.id   df9e25bbe0d1dee820bad23754a2b39a
#
_cell.length_a   1.000
_cell.length_b   1.000
_cell.length_c   1.000
_cell.angle_alpha   90.00
_cell.angle_beta   90.00
_cell.angle_gamma   90.00
#
_symmetry.space_group_name_H-M   'P 1'
#
loop_
_entity.id
_entity.type
_entity.pdbx_description
1 polymer ?
#
loop_
_entity_poly.entity_id
_entity_poly.type
_entity_poly.pdbx_seq_one_letter_code
_entity_poly.pdbx_strand_id
1 'polypeptide(L)'
;MSEFNALGVDVIAVSGDPREKAQEHMEIVNPDYLVGYALTIEQMQHLGLYISHPRSPQVTDRPFPEPGLFVINEEGCAQIIDISNAPFARPDLSALIGGINFIRDPEKNYPVRGTYS
;
A
#
# COMPACT_ATOMS: atom_id res chain seq x y z
N MET A 1 13.02 4.15 0.80
CA MET A 1 12.17 4.52 -0.35
C MET A 1 12.71 5.69 -1.15
N SER A 2 14.04 5.81 -1.18
CA SER A 2 14.72 6.91 -1.87
C SER A 2 14.45 6.91 -3.39
N GLU A 3 14.30 5.71 -3.99
CA GLU A 3 14.01 5.60 -5.42
C GLU A 3 12.67 6.21 -5.79
N PHE A 4 11.66 6.04 -4.94
CA PHE A 4 10.34 6.65 -5.16
C PHE A 4 10.41 8.16 -4.96
N ASN A 5 11.11 8.60 -3.92
CA ASN A 5 11.29 10.03 -3.66
C ASN A 5 12.00 10.72 -4.83
N ALA A 6 12.98 10.04 -5.45
CA ALA A 6 13.67 10.57 -6.62
C ALA A 6 12.74 10.76 -7.83
N LEU A 7 11.65 10.00 -7.89
CA LEU A 7 10.62 10.15 -8.92
C LEU A 7 9.56 11.20 -8.55
N GLY A 8 9.65 11.82 -7.38
CA GLY A 8 8.63 12.72 -6.88
C GLY A 8 7.40 11.99 -6.35
N VAL A 9 7.56 10.74 -5.93
CA VAL A 9 6.47 9.93 -5.39
C VAL A 9 6.64 9.82 -3.88
N ASP A 10 5.61 10.20 -3.14
CA ASP A 10 5.56 10.04 -1.69
C ASP A 10 5.04 8.65 -1.36
N VAL A 11 5.69 7.98 -0.40
CA VAL A 11 5.29 6.66 0.05
C VAL A 11 4.67 6.78 1.43
N ILE A 12 3.50 6.17 1.60
CA ILE A 12 2.81 6.09 2.87
C ILE A 12 2.43 4.64 3.11
N ALA A 13 2.82 4.09 4.24
CA ALA A 13 2.35 2.78 4.69
C ALA A 13 1.27 2.95 5.74
N VAL A 14 0.27 2.08 5.74
CA VAL A 14 -0.83 2.14 6.70
C VAL A 14 -1.03 0.77 7.32
N SER A 15 -1.13 0.75 8.64
CA SER A 15 -1.28 -0.47 9.43
C SER A 15 -2.63 -0.47 10.15
N GLY A 16 -3.18 -1.67 10.38
CA GLY A 16 -4.33 -1.86 11.25
C GLY A 16 -3.98 -1.88 12.73
N ASP A 17 -2.70 -1.88 13.07
CA ASP A 17 -2.23 -1.91 14.45
C ASP A 17 -2.62 -0.62 15.19
N PRO A 18 -2.84 -0.68 16.52
CA PRO A 18 -3.05 0.52 17.31
C PRO A 18 -1.78 1.39 17.33
N ARG A 19 -1.96 2.65 17.67
CA ARG A 19 -0.89 3.64 17.64
C ARG A 19 0.39 3.18 18.34
N GLU A 20 0.24 2.62 19.53
CA GLU A 20 1.39 2.21 20.36
C GLU A 20 2.20 1.12 19.66
N LYS A 21 1.53 0.14 19.09
CA LYS A 21 2.18 -0.98 18.40
C LYS A 21 2.84 -0.52 17.11
N ALA A 22 2.20 0.35 16.37
CA ALA A 22 2.77 0.93 15.15
C ALA A 22 4.00 1.77 15.48
N GLN A 23 3.96 2.51 16.58
CA GLN A 23 5.08 3.33 17.03
C GLN A 23 6.27 2.47 17.44
N GLU A 24 6.05 1.36 18.13
CA GLU A 24 7.12 0.40 18.46
C GLU A 24 7.77 -0.15 17.20
N HIS A 25 6.98 -0.48 16.19
CA HIS A 25 7.49 -0.97 14.91
C HIS A 25 8.35 0.10 14.22
N MET A 26 7.92 1.34 14.25
CA MET A 26 8.66 2.45 13.66
C MET A 26 10.02 2.66 14.35
N GLU A 27 10.07 2.49 15.67
CA GLU A 27 11.32 2.63 16.43
C GLU A 27 12.32 1.53 16.05
N ILE A 28 11.84 0.32 15.75
CA ILE A 28 12.69 -0.81 15.38
C ILE A 28 13.14 -0.70 13.93
N VAL A 29 12.20 -0.44 13.00
CA VAL A 29 12.45 -0.42 11.56
C VAL A 29 13.01 0.92 11.10
N ASN A 30 12.59 2.00 11.73
CA ASN A 30 13.00 3.36 11.42
C ASN A 30 12.83 3.67 9.92
N PRO A 31 11.62 3.55 9.36
CA PRO A 31 11.39 3.75 7.93
C PRO A 31 11.58 5.23 7.54
N ASP A 32 11.96 5.44 6.28
CA ASP A 32 12.12 6.79 5.71
C ASP A 32 10.83 7.29 5.03
N TYR A 33 9.68 6.77 5.45
CA TYR A 33 8.38 7.14 4.92
C TYR A 33 7.35 7.22 6.05
N LEU A 34 6.23 7.88 5.80
CA LEU A 34 5.16 8.01 6.79
C LEU A 34 4.45 6.67 7.01
N VAL A 35 4.07 6.42 8.26
CA VAL A 35 3.32 5.21 8.62
C VAL A 35 2.04 5.65 9.35
N GLY A 36 0.89 5.31 8.77
CA GLY A 36 -0.41 5.46 9.40
C GLY A 36 -0.74 4.26 10.28
N TYR A 37 -1.68 4.42 11.17
CA TYR A 37 -2.07 3.37 12.13
C TYR A 37 -3.59 3.33 12.29
N ALA A 38 -4.06 2.29 12.97
CA ALA A 38 -5.46 2.12 13.34
C ALA A 38 -6.42 2.13 12.14
N LEU A 39 -5.98 1.54 11.00
CA LEU A 39 -6.88 1.36 9.87
C LEU A 39 -8.05 0.49 10.32
N THR A 40 -9.27 0.98 10.14
CA THR A 40 -10.47 0.28 10.61
C THR A 40 -10.89 -0.80 9.61
N ILE A 41 -11.67 -1.78 10.09
CA ILE A 41 -12.22 -2.83 9.23
C ILE A 41 -13.10 -2.21 8.15
N GLU A 42 -13.88 -1.21 8.49
CA GLU A 42 -14.71 -0.51 7.50
C GLU A 42 -13.86 0.12 6.40
N GLN A 43 -12.75 0.76 6.76
CA GLN A 43 -11.81 1.33 5.79
C GLN A 43 -11.16 0.24 4.93
N MET A 44 -10.77 -0.89 5.54
CA MET A 44 -10.22 -2.02 4.81
C MET A 44 -11.21 -2.54 3.77
N GLN A 45 -12.48 -2.69 4.16
CA GLN A 45 -13.55 -3.13 3.27
C GLN A 45 -13.78 -2.14 2.14
N HIS A 46 -13.76 -0.86 2.46
CA HIS A 46 -13.94 0.20 1.48
C HIS A 46 -12.83 0.20 0.43
N LEU A 47 -11.61 -0.14 0.83
CA LEU A 47 -10.47 -0.27 -0.08
C LEU A 47 -10.46 -1.58 -0.87
N GLY A 48 -11.36 -2.50 -0.55
CA GLY A 48 -11.42 -3.80 -1.21
C GLY A 48 -10.34 -4.78 -0.76
N LEU A 49 -9.74 -4.55 0.40
CA LEU A 49 -8.68 -5.42 0.91
C LEU A 49 -9.24 -6.74 1.43
N TYR A 50 -8.44 -7.80 1.32
CA TYR A 50 -8.71 -9.03 2.03
C TYR A 50 -8.38 -8.84 3.50
N ILE A 51 -9.22 -9.39 4.37
CA ILE A 51 -9.08 -9.26 5.82
C ILE A 51 -9.01 -10.65 6.42
N SER A 52 -8.01 -10.89 7.27
CA SER A 52 -7.80 -12.19 7.89
C SER A 52 -7.93 -12.11 9.40
N HIS A 53 -8.32 -13.25 9.99
CA HIS A 53 -8.24 -13.44 11.43
C HIS A 53 -6.81 -13.86 11.81
N PRO A 54 -6.32 -13.46 12.98
CA PRO A 54 -5.00 -13.90 13.41
C PRO A 54 -4.98 -15.41 13.66
N ARG A 55 -3.86 -16.05 13.31
CA ARG A 55 -3.68 -17.48 13.54
C ARG A 55 -3.58 -17.82 15.03
N SER A 56 -3.07 -16.87 15.81
CA SER A 56 -2.97 -17.01 17.26
C SER A 56 -2.97 -15.63 17.91
N PRO A 57 -3.35 -15.54 19.20
CA PRO A 57 -3.33 -14.26 19.92
C PRO A 57 -1.93 -13.64 20.04
N GLN A 58 -0.87 -14.44 19.86
CA GLN A 58 0.50 -13.94 19.92
C GLN A 58 0.90 -13.16 18.68
N VAL A 59 0.22 -13.37 17.54
CA VAL A 59 0.50 -12.65 16.30
C VAL A 59 -0.11 -11.27 16.36
N THR A 60 -1.41 -11.21 16.65
CA THR A 60 -2.16 -9.98 16.87
C THR A 60 -3.47 -10.36 17.57
N ASP A 61 -4.12 -9.40 18.19
CA ASP A 61 -5.36 -9.61 18.92
C ASP A 61 -6.62 -9.27 18.11
N ARG A 62 -6.46 -8.94 16.82
CA ARG A 62 -7.58 -8.47 15.99
C ARG A 62 -7.42 -8.87 14.53
N PRO A 63 -8.52 -8.84 13.74
CA PRO A 63 -8.42 -9.00 12.31
C PRO A 63 -7.52 -7.92 11.69
N PHE A 64 -6.84 -8.28 10.61
CA PHE A 64 -5.85 -7.40 9.98
C PHE A 64 -5.99 -7.46 8.46
N PRO A 65 -5.53 -6.40 7.74
CA PRO A 65 -5.58 -6.41 6.28
C PRO A 65 -4.43 -7.24 5.71
N GLU A 66 -4.73 -8.01 4.68
CA GLU A 66 -3.71 -8.61 3.84
C GLU A 66 -3.15 -7.53 2.90
N PRO A 67 -2.04 -7.80 2.19
CA PRO A 67 -1.35 -6.76 1.46
C PRO A 67 -2.20 -6.08 0.39
N GLY A 68 -2.10 -4.76 0.35
CA GLY A 68 -2.67 -3.94 -0.70
C GLY A 68 -1.72 -2.80 -1.02
N LEU A 69 -1.57 -2.50 -2.31
CA LEU A 69 -0.73 -1.41 -2.78
C LEU A 69 -1.53 -0.58 -3.78
N PHE A 70 -1.49 0.73 -3.62
CA PHE A 70 -2.20 1.66 -4.48
C PHE A 70 -1.25 2.77 -4.92
N VAL A 71 -1.20 3.02 -6.21
CA VAL A 71 -0.49 4.20 -6.75
C VAL A 71 -1.56 5.19 -7.17
N ILE A 72 -1.56 6.34 -6.50
CA ILE A 72 -2.53 7.41 -6.75
C ILE A 72 -1.84 8.48 -7.59
N ASN A 73 -2.46 8.86 -8.70
CA ASN A 73 -1.90 9.86 -9.59
C ASN A 73 -2.23 11.29 -9.13
N GLU A 74 -1.75 12.27 -9.87
CA GLU A 74 -1.92 13.69 -9.55
C GLU A 74 -3.39 14.13 -9.56
N GLU A 75 -4.23 13.40 -10.26
CA GLU A 75 -5.67 13.67 -10.34
C GLU A 75 -6.47 12.99 -9.25
N GLY A 76 -5.80 12.24 -8.36
CA GLY A 76 -6.45 11.53 -7.27
C GLY A 76 -7.05 10.19 -7.68
N CYS A 77 -6.67 9.66 -8.84
CA CYS A 77 -7.17 8.37 -9.34
C CYS A 77 -6.18 7.25 -9.04
N ALA A 78 -6.71 6.06 -8.78
CA ALA A 78 -5.89 4.87 -8.56
C ALA A 78 -5.34 4.37 -9.91
N GLN A 79 -4.08 4.67 -10.15
CA GLN A 79 -3.40 4.33 -11.40
C GLN A 79 -2.96 2.87 -11.43
N ILE A 80 -2.50 2.35 -10.29
CA ILE A 80 -2.11 0.95 -10.13
C ILE A 80 -2.73 0.43 -8.84
N ILE A 81 -3.31 -0.76 -8.90
CA ILE A 81 -3.89 -1.44 -7.74
C ILE A 81 -3.37 -2.86 -7.71
N ASP A 82 -2.79 -3.26 -6.59
CA ASP A 82 -2.34 -4.64 -6.37
C ASP A 82 -2.85 -5.08 -5.00
N ILE A 83 -3.78 -6.04 -4.98
CA ILE A 83 -4.39 -6.55 -3.76
C ILE A 83 -4.20 -8.06 -3.73
N SER A 84 -3.67 -8.59 -2.62
CA SER A 84 -3.48 -10.03 -2.48
C SER A 84 -4.06 -10.52 -1.17
N ASN A 85 -4.33 -11.83 -1.09
CA ASN A 85 -4.89 -12.44 0.11
C ASN A 85 -3.84 -13.07 1.02
N ALA A 86 -2.57 -12.87 0.72
CA ALA A 86 -1.48 -13.44 1.49
C ALA A 86 -0.19 -12.67 1.24
N PRO A 87 0.75 -12.66 2.22
CA PRO A 87 1.97 -11.87 2.08
C PRO A 87 2.96 -12.41 1.02
N PHE A 88 2.68 -13.56 0.45
CA PHE A 88 3.58 -14.21 -0.51
C PHE A 88 3.45 -13.65 -1.92
N ALA A 89 2.38 -12.93 -2.22
CA ALA A 89 2.11 -12.34 -3.54
C ALA A 89 2.13 -10.82 -3.42
N ARG A 90 3.32 -10.25 -3.43
CA ARG A 90 3.53 -8.80 -3.37
C ARG A 90 4.16 -8.31 -4.66
N PRO A 91 3.91 -7.05 -5.06
CA PRO A 91 4.52 -6.53 -6.28
C PRO A 91 6.04 -6.41 -6.15
N ASP A 92 6.73 -6.63 -7.26
CA ASP A 92 8.15 -6.34 -7.36
C ASP A 92 8.32 -4.81 -7.46
N LEU A 93 9.03 -4.24 -6.49
CA LEU A 93 9.21 -2.78 -6.43
C LEU A 93 9.97 -2.23 -7.64
N SER A 94 10.93 -2.98 -8.19
CA SER A 94 11.64 -2.54 -9.39
C SER A 94 10.71 -2.47 -10.61
N ALA A 95 9.84 -3.45 -10.76
CA ALA A 95 8.84 -3.44 -11.82
C ALA A 95 7.85 -2.30 -11.63
N LEU A 96 7.48 -2.01 -10.39
CA LEU A 96 6.58 -0.90 -10.07
C LEU A 96 7.20 0.45 -10.45
N ILE A 97 8.46 0.66 -10.13
CA ILE A 97 9.19 1.87 -10.50
C ILE A 97 9.23 2.03 -12.02
N GLY A 98 9.54 0.95 -12.75
CA GLY A 98 9.51 0.96 -14.20
C GLY A 98 8.15 1.29 -14.76
N GLY A 99 7.09 0.74 -14.15
CA GLY A 99 5.72 1.03 -14.52
C GLY A 99 5.33 2.49 -14.30
N ILE A 100 5.72 3.06 -13.17
CA ILE A 100 5.45 4.47 -12.86
C ILE A 100 6.15 5.37 -13.89
N ASN A 101 7.41 5.09 -14.22
CA ASN A 101 8.14 5.85 -15.22
C ASN A 101 7.45 5.78 -16.59
N PHE A 102 7.00 4.59 -16.99
CA PHE A 102 6.28 4.40 -18.25
C PHE A 102 4.99 5.21 -18.28
N ILE A 103 4.20 5.14 -17.21
CA ILE A 103 2.91 5.82 -17.11
C ILE A 103 3.10 7.34 -17.17
N ARG A 104 4.14 7.86 -16.52
CA ARG A 104 4.39 9.30 -16.45
C ARG A 104 5.02 9.88 -17.69
N ASP A 105 5.46 9.05 -18.62
CA ASP A 105 6.01 9.52 -19.90
C ASP A 105 4.86 10.04 -20.77
N PRO A 106 4.82 11.35 -21.07
CA PRO A 106 3.70 11.90 -21.83
C PRO A 106 3.60 11.35 -23.25
N GLU A 107 4.71 10.85 -23.82
CA GLU A 107 4.69 10.23 -25.15
C GLU A 107 3.94 8.90 -25.17
N LYS A 108 3.84 8.22 -24.02
CA LYS A 108 3.13 6.94 -23.92
C LYS A 108 1.62 7.13 -23.83
N ASN A 109 1.17 8.29 -23.35
CA ASN A 109 -0.26 8.60 -23.21
C ASN A 109 -1.04 7.47 -22.55
N TYR A 110 -0.51 6.95 -21.43
CA TYR A 110 -1.05 5.76 -20.77
C TYR A 110 -2.27 6.14 -19.90
N PRO A 111 -3.42 5.51 -20.15
CA PRO A 111 -4.63 5.86 -19.40
C PRO A 111 -4.73 5.10 -18.08
N VAL A 112 -5.64 5.53 -17.21
CA VAL A 112 -6.07 4.73 -16.08
C VAL A 112 -6.82 3.50 -16.64
N ARG A 113 -6.44 2.32 -16.19
CA ARG A 113 -7.04 1.05 -16.65
C ARG A 113 -8.15 0.58 -15.72
N GLY A 114 -8.94 -0.37 -16.19
CA GLY A 114 -9.98 -0.98 -15.38
C GLY A 114 -11.22 -0.10 -15.21
N THR A 115 -11.49 0.74 -16.19
CA THR A 115 -12.59 1.72 -16.12
C THR A 115 -13.84 1.29 -16.88
N TYR A 116 -13.91 0.05 -17.36
CA TYR A 116 -15.09 -0.46 -18.04
C TYR A 116 -16.30 -0.50 -17.10
N SER A 117 -17.41 0.00 -17.57
CA SER A 117 -18.64 0.06 -16.78
C SER A 117 -19.84 -0.40 -17.59
#